data_1ff3c0494995ae581645f77560c33534
#
_entry.id   1ff3c0494995ae581645f77560c33534
#
_cell.length_a   1.000
_cell.length_b   1.000
_cell.length_c   1.000
_cell.angle_alpha   90.00
_cell.angle_beta   90.00
_cell.angle_gamma   90.00
#
_symmetry.space_group_name_H-M   'P 1'
#
loop_
_entity.id
_entity.type
_entity.pdbx_description
1 polymer ?
#
loop_
_entity_poly.entity_id
_entity_poly.type
_entity_poly.pdbx_seq_one_letter_code
_entity_poly.pdbx_strand_id
1 'polypeptide(L)'
;VIKLSEREISIEAENPEMIFKNISDESIDESFLPVENKLKIESRLSKEEYISTIKKLQQHIVRGDCYEINFCQEFYTTNAVINPVEVYLKLSKVSPNPFSALYRMNDQWLICASPERYIKKTGNNILSQPIKGTSTRIKNNEFKDGISRQDLFNSAKDRSENVMVVDLVRNDLAKICEEGSVKVD
;
A
#
# COMPACT_ATOMS: atom_id res chain seq x y z
N VAL A 1 -13.88 20.49 -1.06
CA VAL A 1 -13.45 19.14 -1.48
C VAL A 1 -13.17 19.18 -2.98
N ILE A 2 -12.04 18.62 -3.38
CA ILE A 2 -11.69 18.43 -4.80
C ILE A 2 -11.80 16.93 -5.10
N LYS A 3 -12.58 16.59 -6.12
CA LYS A 3 -12.74 15.22 -6.60
C LYS A 3 -12.23 15.14 -8.04
N LEU A 4 -11.41 14.16 -8.33
CA LEU A 4 -10.86 13.89 -9.65
C LEU A 4 -11.42 12.60 -10.21
N SER A 5 -11.82 12.62 -11.47
CA SER A 5 -12.09 11.42 -12.27
C SER A 5 -11.21 11.44 -13.54
N GLU A 6 -11.31 10.43 -14.38
CA GLU A 6 -10.55 10.38 -15.64
C GLU A 6 -10.88 11.55 -16.60
N ARG A 7 -12.02 12.21 -16.41
CA ARG A 7 -12.55 13.22 -17.35
C ARG A 7 -13.02 14.51 -16.69
N GLU A 8 -13.12 14.55 -15.36
CA GLU A 8 -13.73 15.67 -14.64
C GLU A 8 -12.98 16.02 -13.37
N ILE A 9 -12.91 17.32 -13.09
CA ILE A 9 -12.54 17.87 -11.79
C ILE A 9 -13.79 18.50 -11.19
N SER A 10 -14.22 18.04 -10.01
CA SER A 10 -15.31 18.63 -9.26
C SER A 10 -14.75 19.32 -8.00
N ILE A 11 -15.06 20.60 -7.83
CA ILE A 11 -14.58 21.41 -6.70
C ILE A 11 -15.79 21.93 -5.92
N GLU A 12 -15.92 21.48 -4.67
CA GLU A 12 -16.92 21.91 -3.70
C GLU A 12 -16.26 22.82 -2.66
N ALA A 13 -16.33 24.15 -2.84
CA ALA A 13 -15.71 25.15 -1.97
C ALA A 13 -16.42 26.50 -2.12
N GLU A 14 -16.11 27.47 -1.25
CA GLU A 14 -16.66 28.84 -1.33
C GLU A 14 -16.27 29.59 -2.61
N ASN A 15 -15.05 29.33 -3.14
CA ASN A 15 -14.52 29.95 -4.38
C ASN A 15 -13.95 28.88 -5.32
N PRO A 16 -14.77 28.04 -5.95
CA PRO A 16 -14.31 26.91 -6.76
C PRO A 16 -13.54 27.34 -8.00
N GLU A 17 -13.93 28.45 -8.64
CA GLU A 17 -13.29 29.01 -9.84
C GLU A 17 -11.86 29.48 -9.54
N MET A 18 -11.66 30.17 -8.42
CA MET A 18 -10.34 30.63 -8.00
C MET A 18 -9.42 29.44 -7.70
N ILE A 19 -9.94 28.42 -7.03
CA ILE A 19 -9.20 27.18 -6.74
C ILE A 19 -8.82 26.48 -8.04
N PHE A 20 -9.76 26.35 -8.97
CA PHE A 20 -9.50 25.73 -10.27
C PHE A 20 -8.44 26.50 -11.06
N LYS A 21 -8.53 27.85 -11.08
CA LYS A 21 -7.55 28.71 -11.72
C LYS A 21 -6.15 28.52 -11.09
N ASN A 22 -6.04 28.56 -9.77
CA ASN A 22 -4.76 28.38 -9.08
C ASN A 22 -4.14 27.01 -9.40
N ILE A 23 -4.95 25.94 -9.46
CA ILE A 23 -4.46 24.61 -9.83
C ILE A 23 -4.01 24.56 -11.29
N SER A 24 -4.74 25.24 -12.19
CA SER A 24 -4.44 25.24 -13.63
C SER A 24 -3.21 26.10 -13.98
N ASP A 25 -2.99 27.18 -13.20
CA ASP A 25 -1.86 28.10 -13.40
C ASP A 25 -0.56 27.57 -12.74
N GLU A 26 -0.65 26.59 -11.85
CA GLU A 26 0.52 25.93 -11.24
C GLU A 26 1.24 25.07 -12.28
N SER A 27 2.50 25.40 -12.52
CA SER A 27 3.40 24.54 -13.27
C SER A 27 4.20 23.66 -12.30
N ILE A 28 4.17 22.36 -12.51
CA ILE A 28 5.10 21.48 -11.83
C ILE A 28 6.48 21.75 -12.41
N ASP A 29 7.33 22.40 -11.63
CA ASP A 29 8.75 22.54 -12.00
C ASP A 29 9.39 21.14 -11.92
N GLU A 30 9.56 20.49 -13.07
CA GLU A 30 10.21 19.20 -13.19
C GLU A 30 11.74 19.29 -13.07
N SER A 31 12.29 20.49 -12.96
CA SER A 31 13.72 20.72 -12.74
C SER A 31 14.08 20.45 -11.29
N PHE A 32 13.99 19.19 -10.88
CA PHE A 32 14.43 18.76 -9.55
C PHE A 32 15.95 18.80 -9.49
N LEU A 33 16.48 19.65 -8.62
CA LEU A 33 17.91 19.63 -8.32
C LEU A 33 18.26 18.24 -7.74
N PRO A 34 19.27 17.56 -8.29
CA PRO A 34 19.70 16.29 -7.74
C PRO A 34 20.14 16.53 -6.29
N VAL A 35 19.56 15.81 -5.36
CA VAL A 35 20.05 15.77 -3.98
C VAL A 35 21.36 15.00 -3.99
N GLU A 36 22.49 15.71 -4.05
CA GLU A 36 23.83 15.12 -4.06
C GLU A 36 24.23 14.47 -2.72
N ASN A 37 23.43 14.61 -1.70
CA ASN A 37 23.73 14.05 -0.39
C ASN A 37 23.43 12.55 -0.36
N LYS A 38 24.48 11.75 -0.22
CA LYS A 38 24.33 10.33 0.12
C LYS A 38 23.67 10.22 1.49
N LEU A 39 22.38 9.91 1.51
CA LEU A 39 21.66 9.68 2.74
C LEU A 39 22.23 8.45 3.44
N LYS A 40 22.58 8.58 4.71
CA LYS A 40 22.94 7.44 5.54
C LYS A 40 21.65 6.84 6.08
N ILE A 41 21.27 5.69 5.55
CA ILE A 41 20.09 4.95 6.01
C ILE A 41 20.53 4.04 7.17
N GLU A 42 19.82 4.14 8.28
CA GLU A 42 20.02 3.33 9.48
C GLU A 42 18.80 2.43 9.71
N SER A 43 18.99 1.31 10.40
CA SER A 43 17.91 0.40 10.79
C SER A 43 17.68 0.45 12.29
N ARG A 44 16.41 0.33 12.75
CA ARG A 44 16.09 0.30 14.19
C ARG A 44 16.64 -0.93 14.89
N LEU A 45 16.66 -2.05 14.20
CA LEU A 45 17.19 -3.31 14.71
C LEU A 45 18.40 -3.73 13.91
N SER A 46 19.39 -4.31 14.54
CA SER A 46 20.46 -5.02 13.85
C SER A 46 19.91 -6.26 13.15
N LYS A 47 20.66 -6.80 12.21
CA LYS A 47 20.30 -8.04 11.53
C LYS A 47 20.12 -9.21 12.51
N GLU A 48 21.00 -9.30 13.49
CA GLU A 48 21.01 -10.33 14.51
C GLU A 48 19.77 -10.24 15.42
N GLU A 49 19.42 -9.04 15.87
CA GLU A 49 18.21 -8.80 16.66
C GLU A 49 16.96 -9.13 15.86
N TYR A 50 16.88 -8.72 14.59
CA TYR A 50 15.77 -9.03 13.71
C TYR A 50 15.58 -10.56 13.57
N ILE A 51 16.66 -11.29 13.23
CA ILE A 51 16.61 -12.76 13.07
C ILE A 51 16.23 -13.44 14.40
N SER A 52 16.79 -12.98 15.52
CA SER A 52 16.45 -13.52 16.85
C SER A 52 14.97 -13.33 17.18
N THR A 53 14.43 -12.14 16.86
CA THR A 53 13.01 -11.84 17.08
C THR A 53 12.12 -12.72 16.20
N ILE A 54 12.44 -12.90 14.91
CA ILE A 54 11.70 -13.79 14.01
C ILE A 54 11.66 -15.22 14.55
N LYS A 55 12.80 -15.75 15.05
CA LYS A 55 12.83 -17.09 15.64
C LYS A 55 11.91 -17.22 16.87
N LYS A 56 11.84 -16.19 17.72
CA LYS A 56 10.91 -16.18 18.86
C LYS A 56 9.45 -16.15 18.40
N LEU A 57 9.13 -15.30 17.40
CA LEU A 57 7.79 -15.21 16.83
C LEU A 57 7.35 -16.54 16.21
N GLN A 58 8.24 -17.23 15.50
CA GLN A 58 7.96 -18.56 14.96
C GLN A 58 7.62 -19.58 16.07
N GLN A 59 8.29 -19.51 17.22
CA GLN A 59 7.97 -20.36 18.37
C GLN A 59 6.56 -20.07 18.92
N HIS A 60 6.13 -18.80 18.95
CA HIS A 60 4.77 -18.42 19.35
C HIS A 60 3.72 -18.96 18.37
N ILE A 61 3.99 -18.89 17.05
CA ILE A 61 3.10 -19.46 16.03
C ILE A 61 2.98 -20.97 16.20
N VAL A 62 4.11 -21.69 16.34
CA VAL A 62 4.10 -23.16 16.54
C VAL A 62 3.37 -23.56 17.81
N ARG A 63 3.44 -22.75 18.86
CA ARG A 63 2.74 -22.99 20.12
C ARG A 63 1.23 -22.68 20.04
N GLY A 64 0.79 -22.00 18.98
CA GLY A 64 -0.62 -21.65 18.77
C GLY A 64 -1.05 -20.33 19.44
N ASP A 65 -0.11 -19.48 19.85
CA ASP A 65 -0.42 -18.19 20.46
C ASP A 65 -0.98 -17.20 19.43
N CYS A 66 -0.63 -17.36 18.15
CA CYS A 66 -1.10 -16.57 17.02
C CYS A 66 -0.95 -17.37 15.72
N TYR A 67 -1.68 -16.98 14.68
CA TYR A 67 -1.63 -17.62 13.36
C TYR A 67 -0.57 -17.01 12.45
N GLU A 68 -0.50 -15.69 12.43
CA GLU A 68 0.36 -14.90 11.56
C GLU A 68 0.80 -13.61 12.28
N ILE A 69 2.01 -13.12 12.00
CA ILE A 69 2.53 -11.87 12.53
C ILE A 69 3.24 -11.12 11.41
N ASN A 70 2.86 -9.86 11.19
CA ASN A 70 3.60 -8.92 10.36
C ASN A 70 4.62 -8.18 11.22
N PHE A 71 5.88 -8.65 11.21
CA PHE A 71 6.96 -8.01 11.95
C PHE A 71 7.70 -7.01 11.07
N CYS A 72 7.55 -5.72 11.39
CA CYS A 72 8.09 -4.63 10.60
C CYS A 72 9.48 -4.21 11.10
N GLN A 73 10.36 -3.86 10.15
CA GLN A 73 11.64 -3.22 10.37
C GLN A 73 11.57 -1.78 9.84
N GLU A 74 11.91 -0.81 10.69
CA GLU A 74 12.04 0.58 10.27
C GLU A 74 13.45 0.87 9.78
N PHE A 75 13.54 1.46 8.59
CA PHE A 75 14.74 2.13 8.10
C PHE A 75 14.51 3.63 8.14
N TYR A 76 15.48 4.37 8.65
CA TYR A 76 15.34 5.80 8.83
C TYR A 76 16.63 6.53 8.52
N THR A 77 16.51 7.83 8.33
CA THR A 77 17.62 8.76 8.29
C THR A 77 17.27 10.02 9.06
N THR A 78 18.27 10.68 9.62
CA THR A 78 18.10 11.96 10.31
C THR A 78 18.76 13.07 9.52
N ASN A 79 18.27 14.30 9.70
CA ASN A 79 18.82 15.50 9.06
C ASN A 79 18.85 15.45 7.53
N ALA A 80 17.93 14.69 6.93
CA ALA A 80 17.76 14.61 5.49
C ALA A 80 16.94 15.81 4.99
N VAL A 81 17.44 16.46 3.95
CA VAL A 81 16.65 17.43 3.20
C VAL A 81 16.14 16.74 1.95
N ILE A 82 14.83 16.50 1.90
CA ILE A 82 14.17 15.83 0.78
C ILE A 82 12.97 16.64 0.33
N ASN A 83 12.63 16.53 -0.96
CA ASN A 83 11.36 17.03 -1.47
C ASN A 83 10.36 15.86 -1.52
N PRO A 84 9.31 15.85 -0.69
CA PRO A 84 8.35 14.74 -0.63
C PRO A 84 7.60 14.52 -1.94
N VAL A 85 7.30 15.57 -2.68
CA VAL A 85 6.61 15.49 -3.99
C VAL A 85 7.51 14.80 -5.00
N GLU A 86 8.78 15.18 -5.07
CA GLU A 86 9.76 14.53 -5.95
C GLU A 86 9.90 13.05 -5.63
N VAL A 87 10.02 12.70 -4.35
CA VAL A 87 10.10 11.29 -3.91
C VAL A 87 8.85 10.52 -4.36
N TYR A 88 7.66 11.10 -4.19
CA TYR A 88 6.41 10.49 -4.64
C TYR A 88 6.38 10.27 -6.15
N LEU A 89 6.76 11.26 -6.93
CA LEU A 89 6.77 11.17 -8.40
C LEU A 89 7.77 10.10 -8.88
N LYS A 90 8.96 10.04 -8.29
CA LYS A 90 9.95 8.99 -8.58
C LYS A 90 9.46 7.61 -8.18
N LEU A 91 8.86 7.48 -6.98
CA LEU A 91 8.29 6.23 -6.50
C LEU A 91 7.17 5.73 -7.43
N SER A 92 6.26 6.60 -7.84
CA SER A 92 5.16 6.27 -8.74
C SER A 92 5.62 5.82 -10.13
N LYS A 93 6.76 6.33 -10.62
CA LYS A 93 7.38 5.87 -11.88
C LYS A 93 8.02 4.48 -11.74
N VAL A 94 8.68 4.21 -10.62
CA VAL A 94 9.38 2.93 -10.37
C VAL A 94 8.42 1.83 -9.94
N SER A 95 7.40 2.18 -9.16
CA SER A 95 6.42 1.27 -8.59
C SER A 95 4.99 1.80 -8.83
N PRO A 96 4.48 1.73 -10.07
CA PRO A 96 3.13 2.17 -10.39
C PRO A 96 2.10 1.21 -9.78
N ASN A 97 1.46 1.63 -8.72
CA ASN A 97 0.47 0.85 -8.00
C ASN A 97 -0.88 1.59 -7.91
N PRO A 98 -2.01 0.86 -7.90
CA PRO A 98 -3.35 1.46 -7.99
C PRO A 98 -3.75 2.28 -6.76
N PHE A 99 -3.09 2.09 -5.62
CA PHE A 99 -3.37 2.79 -4.36
C PHE A 99 -2.16 3.61 -3.90
N SER A 100 -1.39 4.12 -4.84
CA SER A 100 -0.34 5.09 -4.54
C SER A 100 -0.95 6.37 -4.00
N ALA A 101 -0.34 6.94 -2.96
CA ALA A 101 -0.81 8.16 -2.34
C ALA A 101 0.32 9.05 -1.82
N LEU A 102 0.10 10.35 -1.93
CA LEU A 102 0.86 11.38 -1.25
C LEU A 102 -0.11 12.10 -0.30
N TYR A 103 0.17 12.04 0.98
CA TYR A 103 -0.65 12.68 2.01
C TYR A 103 0.20 13.63 2.84
N ARG A 104 -0.36 14.81 3.14
CA ARG A 104 0.29 15.81 3.98
C ARG A 104 -0.63 16.22 5.12
N MET A 105 -0.09 16.27 6.32
CA MET A 105 -0.75 16.83 7.49
C MET A 105 0.26 17.74 8.22
N ASN A 106 0.06 19.03 8.14
CA ASN A 106 1.01 20.05 8.60
C ASN A 106 2.40 19.83 7.95
N ASP A 107 3.40 19.51 8.76
CA ASP A 107 4.78 19.27 8.32
C ASP A 107 5.11 17.78 8.14
N GLN A 108 4.13 16.91 8.34
CA GLN A 108 4.28 15.47 8.18
C GLN A 108 3.78 15.03 6.81
N TRP A 109 4.54 14.16 6.18
CA TRP A 109 4.24 13.60 4.87
C TRP A 109 4.18 12.08 4.93
N LEU A 110 3.20 11.50 4.26
CA LEU A 110 3.11 10.08 4.00
C LEU A 110 3.16 9.84 2.50
N ILE A 111 4.08 8.99 2.07
CA ILE A 111 4.26 8.60 0.68
C ILE A 111 4.11 7.09 0.60
N CYS A 112 3.22 6.60 -0.22
CA CYS A 112 3.07 5.16 -0.41
C CYS A 112 2.85 4.77 -1.87
N ALA A 113 3.20 3.53 -2.19
CA ALA A 113 2.91 2.86 -3.45
C ALA A 113 2.28 1.50 -3.12
N SER A 114 1.02 1.52 -2.65
CA SER A 114 0.32 0.31 -2.21
C SER A 114 -0.34 -0.42 -3.37
N PRO A 115 -0.12 -1.74 -3.52
CA PRO A 115 -0.85 -2.57 -4.46
C PRO A 115 -2.22 -3.00 -3.93
N GLU A 116 -2.48 -2.85 -2.62
CA GLU A 116 -3.60 -3.46 -1.92
C GLU A 116 -4.66 -2.44 -1.53
N ARG A 117 -5.93 -2.82 -1.74
CA ARG A 117 -7.09 -2.06 -1.25
C ARG A 117 -7.41 -2.50 0.17
N TYR A 118 -7.21 -1.62 1.14
CA TYR A 118 -7.63 -1.87 2.52
C TYR A 118 -9.16 -1.90 2.63
N ILE A 119 -9.81 -0.77 2.40
CA ILE A 119 -11.28 -0.63 2.46
C ILE A 119 -11.76 0.32 1.38
N LYS A 120 -12.90 -0.01 0.76
CA LYS A 120 -13.71 0.90 -0.06
C LYS A 120 -15.13 0.94 0.50
N LYS A 121 -15.62 2.14 0.80
CA LYS A 121 -17.03 2.38 1.14
C LYS A 121 -17.74 3.07 -0.02
N THR A 122 -18.89 2.55 -0.42
CA THR A 122 -19.76 3.15 -1.43
C THR A 122 -21.21 3.08 -0.93
N GLY A 123 -21.76 4.21 -0.52
CA GLY A 123 -23.04 4.22 0.20
C GLY A 123 -22.94 3.39 1.47
N ASN A 124 -23.79 2.38 1.60
CA ASN A 124 -23.81 1.45 2.74
C ASN A 124 -22.98 0.19 2.54
N ASN A 125 -22.37 0.02 1.36
CA ASN A 125 -21.54 -1.15 1.07
C ASN A 125 -20.07 -0.91 1.41
N ILE A 126 -19.46 -1.90 2.05
CA ILE A 126 -18.02 -1.93 2.37
C ILE A 126 -17.40 -3.10 1.63
N LEU A 127 -16.28 -2.85 0.97
CA LEU A 127 -15.47 -3.85 0.28
C LEU A 127 -14.04 -3.81 0.82
N SER A 128 -13.51 -4.96 1.20
CA SER A 128 -12.09 -5.18 1.47
C SER A 128 -11.55 -6.23 0.49
N GLN A 129 -10.33 -6.05 0.00
CA GLN A 129 -9.72 -6.94 -0.99
C GLN A 129 -8.28 -7.27 -0.54
N PRO A 130 -8.10 -8.13 0.46
CA PRO A 130 -6.78 -8.54 0.89
C PRO A 130 -6.07 -9.33 -0.21
N ILE A 131 -4.77 -9.09 -0.36
CA ILE A 131 -3.93 -9.76 -1.36
C ILE A 131 -2.88 -10.59 -0.61
N LYS A 132 -2.76 -11.86 -1.00
CA LYS A 132 -1.68 -12.75 -0.55
C LYS A 132 -1.11 -13.52 -1.74
N GLY A 133 0.19 -13.74 -1.67
CA GLY A 133 0.94 -14.38 -2.76
C GLY A 133 1.20 -13.46 -3.95
N THR A 134 2.38 -13.55 -4.51
CA THR A 134 2.78 -12.83 -5.72
C THR A 134 3.60 -13.71 -6.62
N SER A 135 3.46 -13.53 -7.93
CA SER A 135 4.33 -14.16 -8.91
C SER A 135 4.77 -13.16 -9.98
N THR A 136 5.86 -13.48 -10.64
CA THR A 136 6.42 -12.62 -11.70
C THR A 136 5.55 -12.68 -12.95
N ARG A 137 5.17 -11.51 -13.49
CA ARG A 137 4.54 -11.39 -14.80
C ARG A 137 5.58 -11.52 -15.92
N ILE A 138 5.31 -12.36 -16.91
CA ILE A 138 6.20 -12.61 -18.06
C ILE A 138 5.57 -11.97 -19.29
N LYS A 139 5.73 -10.64 -19.42
CA LYS A 139 5.04 -9.79 -20.41
C LYS A 139 5.23 -10.21 -21.86
N ASN A 140 6.36 -10.85 -22.22
CA ASN A 140 6.71 -11.19 -23.61
C ASN A 140 6.50 -12.66 -23.94
N ASN A 141 5.83 -13.44 -23.08
CA ASN A 141 5.56 -14.85 -23.29
C ASN A 141 4.27 -15.26 -22.56
N GLU A 142 3.17 -15.25 -23.28
CA GLU A 142 1.84 -15.53 -22.75
C GLU A 142 1.72 -16.94 -22.16
N PHE A 143 2.36 -17.93 -22.79
CA PHE A 143 2.38 -19.30 -22.27
C PHE A 143 3.08 -19.40 -20.91
N LYS A 144 4.27 -18.82 -20.79
CA LYS A 144 5.00 -18.80 -19.51
C LYS A 144 4.28 -17.96 -18.45
N ASP A 145 3.65 -16.85 -18.83
CA ASP A 145 2.84 -16.02 -17.93
C ASP A 145 1.65 -16.83 -17.41
N GLY A 146 1.00 -17.61 -18.27
CA GLY A 146 -0.06 -18.54 -17.91
C GLY A 146 0.38 -19.60 -16.89
N ILE A 147 1.57 -20.19 -17.05
CA ILE A 147 2.13 -21.14 -16.10
C ILE A 147 2.37 -20.43 -14.75
N SER A 148 3.05 -19.28 -14.73
CA SER A 148 3.31 -18.52 -13.51
C SER A 148 2.04 -18.17 -12.75
N ARG A 149 0.97 -17.82 -13.46
CA ARG A 149 -0.36 -17.58 -12.86
C ARG A 149 -0.96 -18.86 -12.28
N GLN A 150 -0.86 -19.98 -12.99
CA GLN A 150 -1.42 -21.24 -12.54
C GLN A 150 -0.67 -21.79 -11.32
N ASP A 151 0.67 -21.65 -11.30
CA ASP A 151 1.49 -22.04 -10.16
C ASP A 151 1.12 -21.25 -8.90
N LEU A 152 0.92 -19.93 -9.02
CA LEU A 152 0.44 -19.11 -7.92
C LEU A 152 -0.96 -19.55 -7.44
N PHE A 153 -1.88 -19.79 -8.37
CA PHE A 153 -3.21 -20.25 -8.03
C PHE A 153 -3.21 -21.60 -7.30
N ASN A 154 -2.32 -22.52 -7.68
CA ASN A 154 -2.19 -23.85 -7.09
C ASN A 154 -1.29 -23.89 -5.83
N SER A 155 -0.63 -22.79 -5.46
CA SER A 155 0.23 -22.74 -4.28
C SER A 155 -0.58 -22.98 -3.01
N ALA A 156 -0.37 -24.12 -2.39
CA ALA A 156 -1.06 -24.49 -1.13
C ALA A 156 -0.74 -23.49 0.00
N LYS A 157 0.52 -22.99 0.05
CA LYS A 157 0.95 -21.99 1.02
C LYS A 157 0.18 -20.70 0.85
N ASP A 158 0.19 -20.11 -0.35
CA ASP A 158 -0.45 -18.80 -0.60
C ASP A 158 -1.96 -18.87 -0.44
N ARG A 159 -2.57 -20.00 -0.81
CA ARG A 159 -4.01 -20.24 -0.57
C ARG A 159 -4.33 -20.32 0.92
N SER A 160 -3.53 -21.01 1.72
CA SER A 160 -3.74 -21.10 3.17
C SER A 160 -3.62 -19.73 3.84
N GLU A 161 -2.59 -18.96 3.48
CA GLU A 161 -2.42 -17.59 3.96
C GLU A 161 -3.60 -16.69 3.56
N ASN A 162 -4.08 -16.81 2.31
CA ASN A 162 -5.22 -16.03 1.82
C ASN A 162 -6.50 -16.35 2.60
N VAL A 163 -6.78 -17.63 2.84
CA VAL A 163 -7.96 -18.07 3.61
C VAL A 163 -7.93 -17.51 5.03
N MET A 164 -6.76 -17.54 5.71
CA MET A 164 -6.62 -16.97 7.05
C MET A 164 -6.92 -15.47 7.09
N VAL A 165 -6.37 -14.71 6.13
CA VAL A 165 -6.59 -13.26 6.06
C VAL A 165 -8.02 -12.92 5.70
N VAL A 166 -8.64 -13.64 4.76
CA VAL A 166 -10.04 -13.45 4.38
C VAL A 166 -10.96 -13.74 5.57
N ASP A 167 -10.70 -14.79 6.35
CA ASP A 167 -11.48 -15.11 7.54
C ASP A 167 -11.36 -14.04 8.63
N LEU A 168 -10.16 -13.50 8.84
CA LEU A 168 -9.92 -12.40 9.76
C LEU A 168 -10.71 -11.14 9.35
N VAL A 169 -10.62 -10.74 8.08
CA VAL A 169 -11.33 -9.58 7.53
C VAL A 169 -12.86 -9.80 7.60
N ARG A 170 -13.34 -10.99 7.28
CA ARG A 170 -14.75 -11.37 7.41
C ARG A 170 -15.24 -11.20 8.84
N ASN A 171 -14.47 -11.67 9.82
CA ASN A 171 -14.79 -11.53 11.23
C ASN A 171 -14.82 -10.06 11.68
N ASP A 172 -13.87 -9.24 11.22
CA ASP A 172 -13.83 -7.82 11.56
C ASP A 172 -14.98 -7.03 10.92
N LEU A 173 -15.32 -7.31 9.68
CA LEU A 173 -16.49 -6.72 9.03
C LEU A 173 -17.80 -7.14 9.67
N ALA A 174 -17.92 -8.38 10.16
CA ALA A 174 -19.12 -8.86 10.83
C ALA A 174 -19.44 -8.11 12.13
N LYS A 175 -18.44 -7.43 12.75
CA LYS A 175 -18.65 -6.61 13.96
C LYS A 175 -19.34 -5.26 13.69
N ILE A 176 -19.30 -4.79 12.45
CA ILE A 176 -19.75 -3.45 12.06
C ILE A 176 -20.80 -3.45 10.93
N CYS A 177 -21.00 -4.57 10.27
CA CYS A 177 -21.99 -4.76 9.21
C CYS A 177 -23.27 -5.39 9.76
N GLU A 178 -24.36 -5.33 9.01
CA GLU A 178 -25.61 -6.00 9.34
C GLU A 178 -25.40 -7.52 9.43
N GLU A 179 -26.07 -8.16 10.37
CA GLU A 179 -25.97 -9.61 10.59
C GLU A 179 -26.31 -10.37 9.31
N GLY A 180 -25.46 -11.31 8.93
CA GLY A 180 -25.60 -12.13 7.72
C GLY A 180 -25.32 -11.41 6.39
N SER A 181 -24.93 -10.12 6.40
CA SER A 181 -24.66 -9.35 5.19
C SER A 181 -23.25 -9.55 4.63
N VAL A 182 -22.29 -10.02 5.46
CA VAL A 182 -20.89 -10.20 5.03
C VAL A 182 -20.78 -11.43 4.13
N LYS A 183 -20.28 -11.22 2.91
CA LYS A 183 -20.08 -12.27 1.90
C LYS A 183 -18.61 -12.30 1.49
N VAL A 184 -18.15 -13.47 1.09
CA VAL A 184 -16.85 -13.71 0.47
C VAL A 184 -17.11 -14.12 -0.98
N ASP A 185 -16.53 -13.39 -1.93
CA ASP A 185 -16.65 -13.64 -3.38
C ASP A 185 -15.44 -14.44 -3.90
#